data_6e4ed51f1271ccc64406f39bf32d31d3
#
_entry.id   6e4ed51f1271ccc64406f39bf32d31d3
#
_cell.length_a   1.000
_cell.length_b   1.000
_cell.length_c   1.000
_cell.angle_alpha   90.00
_cell.angle_beta   90.00
_cell.angle_gamma   90.00
#
_symmetry.space_group_name_H-M   'P 1'
#
loop_
_entity.id
_entity.type
_entity.pdbx_description
1 polymer ?
#
loop_
_entity_poly.entity_id
_entity_poly.type
_entity_poly.pdbx_seq_one_letter_code
_entity_poly.pdbx_strand_id
1 'polypeptide(L)'
;MKRYRKRFAFLFVLGMIVILSACSVEKQSGENNEANSTIQTSETVTVTRGTLTPTVSAQTTIIQASDFVLSSTEKGVFETCVTSGDKITAGGVIGKVSENEIKSPVDGTVISATNSSEIIPNNYPVATVRYTGFALNVEAENFLKTLPENTTLKAKFQVINGVGPTDILAVVTPATEYAEGSSTNTLFPQSNVFQCLIDKDTDVKIGQNATVVITAGTKENILLLPLSVIAGRQGKGMVTVIKDGEQIQTEVTLGATDGAYIEILSGVEEGDVVSSVPPNLDPRSNS
;
A
#
# COMPACT_ATOMS: atom_id res chain seq x y z
N MET A 1 -65.04 1.34 1.96
CA MET A 1 -65.63 1.13 0.62
C MET A 1 -64.70 0.29 -0.22
N LYS A 2 -65.23 -0.91 -0.66
CA LYS A 2 -64.98 -1.72 -1.88
C LYS A 2 -63.47 -1.84 -2.35
N ARG A 3 -62.83 -2.97 -2.09
CA ARG A 3 -62.77 -4.25 -2.86
C ARG A 3 -62.52 -4.05 -4.36
N TYR A 4 -61.34 -4.56 -4.85
CA TYR A 4 -61.36 -5.47 -6.00
C TYR A 4 -60.10 -6.37 -5.99
N ARG A 5 -60.35 -7.69 -5.86
CA ARG A 5 -59.49 -8.84 -6.15
C ARG A 5 -59.55 -9.10 -7.65
N LYS A 6 -58.48 -9.41 -8.32
CA LYS A 6 -58.50 -10.30 -9.49
C LYS A 6 -57.29 -11.25 -9.45
N ARG A 7 -57.66 -12.50 -9.29
CA ARG A 7 -56.85 -13.70 -9.51
C ARG A 7 -56.72 -13.91 -11.02
N PHE A 8 -55.54 -14.30 -11.54
CA PHE A 8 -55.46 -15.07 -12.77
C PHE A 8 -54.50 -16.23 -12.52
N ALA A 9 -55.10 -17.42 -12.43
CA ALA A 9 -54.43 -18.70 -12.55
C ALA A 9 -54.35 -19.04 -14.05
N PHE A 10 -53.19 -19.49 -14.50
CA PHE A 10 -53.08 -20.20 -15.78
C PHE A 10 -52.26 -21.46 -15.58
N LEU A 11 -52.96 -22.56 -15.72
CA LEU A 11 -52.50 -23.94 -15.76
C LEU A 11 -52.11 -24.25 -17.22
N PHE A 12 -50.94 -24.87 -17.45
CA PHE A 12 -50.63 -25.65 -18.65
C PHE A 12 -49.60 -26.70 -18.26
N VAL A 13 -50.00 -27.87 -18.01
CA VAL A 13 -50.13 -29.16 -18.75
C VAL A 13 -48.85 -29.61 -19.44
N LEU A 14 -48.19 -30.53 -18.77
CA LEU A 14 -47.64 -31.86 -19.11
C LEU A 14 -47.28 -32.12 -20.58
N GLY A 15 -46.02 -32.44 -20.83
CA GLY A 15 -45.51 -33.02 -22.06
C GLY A 15 -44.23 -33.82 -21.79
N MET A 16 -44.41 -35.05 -21.31
CA MET A 16 -43.39 -36.07 -21.09
C MET A 16 -43.13 -36.79 -22.43
N ILE A 17 -41.90 -36.65 -22.99
CA ILE A 17 -41.45 -37.53 -24.07
C ILE A 17 -40.14 -38.19 -23.60
N VAL A 18 -40.28 -39.47 -23.28
CA VAL A 18 -39.19 -40.44 -23.07
C VAL A 18 -38.78 -40.97 -24.45
N ILE A 19 -37.53 -40.79 -24.84
CA ILE A 19 -36.94 -41.57 -25.93
C ILE A 19 -35.78 -42.35 -25.35
N LEU A 20 -36.06 -43.65 -25.14
CA LEU A 20 -35.06 -44.69 -24.98
C LEU A 20 -34.49 -45.04 -26.39
N SER A 21 -33.20 -44.96 -26.56
CA SER A 21 -32.53 -45.64 -27.64
C SER A 21 -31.32 -46.36 -27.12
N ALA A 22 -31.29 -47.62 -27.47
CA ALA A 22 -30.50 -48.73 -26.97
C ALA A 22 -28.98 -48.65 -27.33
N CYS A 23 -28.22 -49.33 -26.50
CA CYS A 23 -26.84 -49.74 -26.68
C CYS A 23 -26.59 -50.44 -28.03
N SER A 24 -25.43 -50.14 -28.61
CA SER A 24 -24.66 -51.15 -29.29
C SER A 24 -23.17 -50.97 -28.92
N VAL A 25 -22.65 -51.98 -28.27
CA VAL A 25 -21.24 -52.19 -28.02
C VAL A 25 -20.63 -52.70 -29.32
N GLU A 26 -19.67 -51.96 -29.87
CA GLU A 26 -18.77 -52.51 -30.89
C GLU A 26 -17.34 -52.19 -30.45
N LYS A 27 -16.63 -53.27 -30.23
CA LYS A 27 -15.23 -53.33 -29.79
C LYS A 27 -14.37 -53.29 -31.08
N GLN A 28 -13.68 -52.19 -31.28
CA GLN A 28 -12.59 -52.20 -32.28
C GLN A 28 -11.34 -51.57 -31.68
N SER A 29 -10.36 -52.41 -31.49
CA SER A 29 -8.98 -52.05 -31.18
C SER A 29 -8.35 -51.35 -32.39
N GLY A 30 -7.79 -50.20 -32.17
CA GLY A 30 -6.99 -49.46 -33.12
C GLY A 30 -6.20 -48.42 -32.37
N GLU A 31 -4.95 -48.73 -32.12
CA GLU A 31 -3.91 -47.82 -31.65
C GLU A 31 -3.79 -46.67 -32.63
N ASN A 32 -4.06 -45.44 -32.19
CA ASN A 32 -3.44 -44.24 -32.71
C ASN A 32 -3.27 -43.26 -31.56
N ASN A 33 -2.07 -43.20 -31.06
CA ASN A 33 -1.56 -42.12 -30.25
C ASN A 33 -1.46 -40.87 -31.13
N GLU A 34 -2.56 -40.14 -31.29
CA GLU A 34 -2.47 -38.72 -31.61
C GLU A 34 -2.38 -37.97 -30.29
N ALA A 35 -1.16 -37.57 -29.97
CA ALA A 35 -0.91 -36.56 -28.98
C ALA A 35 -1.73 -35.33 -29.35
N ASN A 36 -2.89 -35.18 -28.73
CA ASN A 36 -3.70 -33.97 -28.77
C ASN A 36 -2.93 -32.93 -27.95
N SER A 37 -1.92 -32.32 -28.56
CA SER A 37 -1.29 -31.12 -28.04
C SER A 37 -2.36 -30.04 -28.13
N THR A 38 -3.14 -29.91 -27.05
CA THR A 38 -3.92 -28.71 -26.78
C THR A 38 -2.90 -27.61 -26.77
N ILE A 39 -2.81 -26.82 -27.83
CA ILE A 39 -2.12 -25.54 -27.84
C ILE A 39 -2.91 -24.70 -26.82
N GLN A 40 -2.48 -24.72 -25.55
CA GLN A 40 -2.90 -23.72 -24.60
C GLN A 40 -2.33 -22.43 -25.16
N THR A 41 -3.19 -21.64 -25.78
CA THR A 41 -2.89 -20.25 -26.10
C THR A 41 -2.67 -19.58 -24.76
N SER A 42 -1.43 -19.55 -24.28
CA SER A 42 -1.08 -18.84 -23.06
C SER A 42 -1.40 -17.38 -23.34
N GLU A 43 -2.38 -16.84 -22.62
CA GLU A 43 -2.58 -15.38 -22.64
C GLU A 43 -1.25 -14.74 -22.27
N THR A 44 -0.90 -13.68 -22.97
CA THR A 44 0.38 -12.99 -22.79
C THR A 44 0.15 -11.52 -22.52
N VAL A 45 1.12 -10.91 -21.85
CA VAL A 45 1.17 -9.49 -21.55
C VAL A 45 2.49 -8.94 -22.08
N THR A 46 2.45 -7.80 -22.75
CA THR A 46 3.65 -7.12 -23.22
C THR A 46 4.12 -6.09 -22.20
N VAL A 47 5.42 -6.06 -21.94
CA VAL A 47 6.06 -5.02 -21.13
C VAL A 47 5.96 -3.69 -21.87
N THR A 48 5.32 -2.69 -21.27
CA THR A 48 5.10 -1.37 -21.90
C THR A 48 5.57 -0.25 -20.98
N ARG A 49 5.92 0.89 -21.58
CA ARG A 49 6.11 2.10 -20.80
C ARG A 49 4.79 2.79 -20.57
N GLY A 50 4.67 3.37 -19.37
CA GLY A 50 3.46 4.06 -18.97
C GLY A 50 3.69 5.01 -17.81
N THR A 51 2.58 5.45 -17.27
CA THR A 51 2.49 6.35 -16.14
C THR A 51 1.90 5.60 -14.95
N LEU A 52 2.48 5.75 -13.77
CA LEU A 52 2.03 5.10 -12.55
C LEU A 52 2.01 6.11 -11.39
N THR A 53 0.93 6.12 -10.64
CA THR A 53 0.84 6.86 -9.38
C THR A 53 0.99 5.88 -8.22
N PRO A 54 2.16 5.84 -7.57
CA PRO A 54 2.38 4.93 -6.46
C PRO A 54 1.30 5.10 -5.40
N THR A 55 0.68 4.01 -4.99
CA THR A 55 -0.45 4.02 -4.08
C THR A 55 -0.34 2.87 -3.09
N VAL A 56 -0.63 3.15 -1.83
CA VAL A 56 -0.82 2.16 -0.79
C VAL A 56 -2.16 2.38 -0.10
N SER A 57 -2.88 1.31 0.15
CA SER A 57 -4.13 1.35 0.91
C SER A 57 -4.07 0.39 2.09
N ALA A 58 -4.68 0.80 3.18
CA ALA A 58 -4.79 -0.02 4.39
C ALA A 58 -6.15 0.15 5.05
N GLN A 59 -6.60 -0.92 5.70
CA GLN A 59 -7.69 -0.83 6.67
C GLN A 59 -7.08 -0.78 8.07
N THR A 60 -7.44 0.23 8.83
CA THR A 60 -6.89 0.47 10.16
C THR A 60 -7.96 1.10 11.05
N THR A 61 -7.64 1.30 12.30
CA THR A 61 -8.56 1.87 13.30
C THR A 61 -8.14 3.28 13.65
N ILE A 62 -9.11 4.16 13.83
CA ILE A 62 -8.88 5.53 14.29
C ILE A 62 -8.39 5.50 15.74
N ILE A 63 -7.25 6.14 15.96
CA ILE A 63 -6.60 6.26 17.27
C ILE A 63 -6.40 7.73 17.63
N GLN A 64 -6.01 7.99 18.89
CA GLN A 64 -5.44 9.28 19.27
C GLN A 64 -4.10 9.46 18.56
N ALA A 65 -3.85 10.62 17.97
CA ALA A 65 -2.55 10.90 17.36
C ALA A 65 -1.42 10.83 18.40
N SER A 66 -0.28 10.28 18.00
CA SER A 66 0.92 10.21 18.83
C SER A 66 1.60 11.56 18.92
N ASP A 67 2.43 11.74 19.95
CA ASP A 67 3.32 12.90 20.03
C ASP A 67 4.43 12.77 18.97
N PHE A 68 4.78 13.89 18.35
CA PHE A 68 5.83 13.97 17.32
C PHE A 68 7.16 14.33 17.95
N VAL A 69 8.12 13.42 17.92
CA VAL A 69 9.50 13.67 18.34
C VAL A 69 10.28 14.22 17.17
N LEU A 70 10.79 15.43 17.30
CA LEU A 70 11.62 16.08 16.29
C LEU A 70 13.08 15.90 16.67
N SER A 71 13.88 15.46 15.70
CA SER A 71 15.31 15.17 15.90
C SER A 71 16.18 16.04 15.00
N SER A 72 17.42 16.26 15.45
CA SER A 72 18.43 16.95 14.65
C SER A 72 18.79 16.13 13.40
N THR A 73 19.03 16.81 12.29
CA THR A 73 19.49 16.19 11.03
C THR A 73 21.02 16.12 10.95
N GLU A 74 21.72 16.81 11.84
CA GLU A 74 23.18 16.87 11.88
C GLU A 74 23.70 17.07 13.31
N LYS A 75 25.01 16.89 13.49
CA LYS A 75 25.70 17.23 14.75
C LYS A 75 26.02 18.71 14.77
N GLY A 76 25.72 19.39 15.86
CA GLY A 76 26.06 20.81 16.02
C GLY A 76 25.52 21.41 17.31
N VAL A 77 25.66 22.72 17.44
CA VAL A 77 25.05 23.48 18.54
C VAL A 77 23.57 23.69 18.20
N PHE A 78 22.71 23.29 19.11
CA PHE A 78 21.26 23.49 18.97
C PHE A 78 20.87 24.86 19.59
N GLU A 79 20.10 25.62 18.83
CA GLU A 79 19.46 26.86 19.28
C GLU A 79 17.94 26.67 19.22
N THR A 80 17.29 26.62 20.38
CA THR A 80 15.83 26.49 20.44
C THR A 80 15.14 27.84 20.19
N CYS A 81 14.03 27.81 19.45
CA CYS A 81 13.13 28.96 19.24
C CYS A 81 11.83 28.85 20.02
N VAL A 82 11.60 27.75 20.75
CA VAL A 82 10.35 27.45 21.45
C VAL A 82 10.60 26.95 22.86
N THR A 83 9.55 27.03 23.68
CA THR A 83 9.52 26.51 25.05
C THR A 83 8.34 25.55 25.23
N SER A 84 8.39 24.72 26.27
CA SER A 84 7.27 23.84 26.62
C SER A 84 6.01 24.67 26.89
N GLY A 85 4.88 24.28 26.29
CA GLY A 85 3.60 24.97 26.35
C GLY A 85 3.32 25.88 25.14
N ASP A 86 4.31 26.21 24.32
CA ASP A 86 4.11 27.02 23.14
C ASP A 86 3.25 26.30 22.09
N LYS A 87 2.38 27.07 21.43
CA LYS A 87 1.64 26.58 20.25
C LYS A 87 2.48 26.81 19.00
N ILE A 88 2.55 25.79 18.18
CA ILE A 88 3.27 25.80 16.91
C ILE A 88 2.36 25.39 15.78
N THR A 89 2.55 25.97 14.60
CA THR A 89 1.87 25.57 13.37
C THR A 89 2.76 24.67 12.52
N ALA A 90 2.17 23.90 11.63
CA ALA A 90 2.91 23.13 10.63
C ALA A 90 3.87 24.06 9.86
N GLY A 91 5.13 23.63 9.70
CA GLY A 91 6.21 24.44 9.11
C GLY A 91 6.83 25.46 10.06
N GLY A 92 6.29 25.68 11.28
CA GLY A 92 6.86 26.56 12.28
C GLY A 92 8.22 26.07 12.78
N VAL A 93 9.15 27.00 12.98
CA VAL A 93 10.52 26.70 13.40
C VAL A 93 10.55 26.38 14.89
N ILE A 94 11.04 25.20 15.24
CA ILE A 94 11.27 24.73 16.63
C ILE A 94 12.66 25.20 17.12
N GLY A 95 13.62 25.19 16.22
CA GLY A 95 15.00 25.57 16.50
C GLY A 95 15.87 25.29 15.30
N LYS A 96 17.17 25.48 15.45
CA LYS A 96 18.12 25.21 14.38
C LYS A 96 19.40 24.57 14.92
N VAL A 97 20.08 23.81 14.06
CA VAL A 97 21.42 23.30 14.28
C VAL A 97 22.28 23.88 13.16
N SER A 98 23.30 24.68 13.53
CA SER A 98 24.05 25.48 12.57
C SER A 98 23.11 26.38 11.72
N GLU A 99 23.05 26.17 10.41
CA GLU A 99 22.15 26.90 9.50
C GLU A 99 20.83 26.15 9.18
N ASN A 100 20.69 24.89 9.65
CA ASN A 100 19.55 24.04 9.32
C ASN A 100 18.41 24.20 10.32
N GLU A 101 17.27 24.65 9.84
CA GLU A 101 16.04 24.81 10.64
C GLU A 101 15.34 23.45 10.85
N ILE A 102 14.94 23.20 12.08
CA ILE A 102 14.07 22.07 12.45
C ILE A 102 12.65 22.61 12.59
N LYS A 103 11.75 22.08 11.75
CA LYS A 103 10.36 22.56 11.66
C LYS A 103 9.37 21.53 12.16
N SER A 104 8.28 22.00 12.76
CA SER A 104 7.17 21.13 13.11
C SER A 104 6.46 20.61 11.87
N PRO A 105 6.22 19.30 11.73
CA PRO A 105 5.44 18.74 10.63
C PRO A 105 3.93 18.98 10.79
N VAL A 106 3.48 19.38 11.98
CA VAL A 106 2.06 19.47 12.34
C VAL A 106 1.78 20.71 13.19
N ASP A 107 0.51 21.11 13.20
CA ASP A 107 -0.01 22.03 14.22
C ASP A 107 -0.03 21.33 15.58
N GLY A 108 0.35 22.02 16.66
CA GLY A 108 0.35 21.38 17.94
C GLY A 108 0.80 22.25 19.11
N THR A 109 1.09 21.58 20.21
CA THR A 109 1.66 22.20 21.41
C THR A 109 2.99 21.55 21.71
N VAL A 110 4.02 22.36 21.93
CA VAL A 110 5.35 21.90 22.35
C VAL A 110 5.25 21.31 23.75
N ILE A 111 5.55 20.03 23.91
CA ILE A 111 5.54 19.34 25.21
C ILE A 111 6.88 19.45 25.91
N SER A 112 7.96 19.35 25.13
CA SER A 112 9.33 19.48 25.60
C SER A 112 10.22 20.05 24.50
N ALA A 113 11.24 20.77 24.92
CA ALA A 113 12.30 21.24 24.04
C ALA A 113 13.65 21.15 24.78
N THR A 114 14.70 20.76 24.05
CA THR A 114 16.10 20.76 24.53
C THR A 114 16.57 22.20 24.71
N ASN A 115 17.37 22.45 25.73
CA ASN A 115 17.95 23.77 25.96
C ASN A 115 18.89 24.19 24.86
N SER A 116 18.96 25.50 24.60
CA SER A 116 19.92 26.08 23.68
C SER A 116 21.36 25.91 24.17
N SER A 117 22.30 25.98 23.21
CA SER A 117 23.76 25.97 23.43
C SER A 117 24.36 24.62 23.81
N GLU A 118 23.61 23.54 23.71
CA GLU A 118 24.15 22.18 23.82
C GLU A 118 24.66 21.68 22.45
N ILE A 119 25.81 21.02 22.46
CA ILE A 119 26.29 20.29 21.27
C ILE A 119 25.58 18.94 21.24
N ILE A 120 24.71 18.75 20.26
CA ILE A 120 23.93 17.54 20.09
C ILE A 120 24.47 16.68 18.91
N PRO A 121 24.36 15.35 19.01
CA PRO A 121 24.69 14.48 17.87
C PRO A 121 23.58 14.50 16.81
N ASN A 122 23.87 13.91 15.64
CA ASN A 122 22.85 13.62 14.64
C ASN A 122 21.76 12.69 15.21
N ASN A 123 20.52 12.89 14.77
CA ASN A 123 19.33 12.16 15.25
C ASN A 123 19.02 12.32 16.74
N TYR A 124 19.53 13.37 17.39
CA TYR A 124 19.20 13.67 18.79
C TYR A 124 17.80 14.29 18.89
N PRO A 125 16.91 13.83 19.78
CA PRO A 125 15.58 14.41 19.97
C PRO A 125 15.70 15.82 20.59
N VAL A 126 15.22 16.82 19.85
CA VAL A 126 15.32 18.24 20.26
C VAL A 126 14.02 18.80 20.79
N ALA A 127 12.89 18.28 20.35
CA ALA A 127 11.58 18.71 20.86
C ALA A 127 10.53 17.61 20.64
N THR A 128 9.44 17.72 21.40
CA THR A 128 8.25 16.90 21.24
C THR A 128 7.04 17.82 21.05
N VAL A 129 6.27 17.60 20.00
CA VAL A 129 5.05 18.34 19.66
C VAL A 129 3.85 17.41 19.74
N ARG A 130 2.83 17.81 20.49
CA ARG A 130 1.54 17.10 20.61
C ARG A 130 0.53 17.62 19.62
N TYR A 131 0.03 16.74 18.76
CA TYR A 131 -1.13 17.00 17.92
C TYR A 131 -2.42 16.63 18.67
N THR A 132 -3.45 17.46 18.57
CA THR A 132 -4.68 17.25 19.37
C THR A 132 -5.79 16.47 18.68
N GLY A 133 -5.61 16.13 17.38
CA GLY A 133 -6.57 15.37 16.59
C GLY A 133 -6.40 13.87 16.71
N PHE A 134 -6.97 13.16 15.73
CA PHE A 134 -6.91 11.71 15.62
C PHE A 134 -5.90 11.30 14.56
N ALA A 135 -5.61 10.01 14.48
CA ALA A 135 -4.71 9.45 13.48
C ALA A 135 -5.14 8.06 12.99
N LEU A 136 -4.61 7.71 11.83
CA LEU A 136 -4.62 6.37 11.26
C LEU A 136 -3.17 5.96 11.03
N ASN A 137 -2.71 4.88 11.65
CA ASN A 137 -1.37 4.35 11.43
C ASN A 137 -1.39 3.38 10.24
N VAL A 138 -0.46 3.57 9.33
CA VAL A 138 -0.28 2.72 8.14
C VAL A 138 1.15 2.23 8.07
N GLU A 139 1.34 0.94 8.16
CA GLU A 139 2.63 0.31 7.93
C GLU A 139 2.88 0.23 6.43
N ALA A 140 3.84 0.99 5.94
CA ALA A 140 4.13 1.07 4.51
C ALA A 140 5.64 1.25 4.22
N GLU A 141 6.49 0.55 4.98
CA GLU A 141 7.94 0.64 4.85
C GLU A 141 8.42 0.36 3.42
N ASN A 142 7.88 -0.68 2.77
CA ASN A 142 8.25 -1.02 1.40
C ASN A 142 7.80 0.05 0.40
N PHE A 143 6.65 0.67 0.61
CA PHE A 143 6.18 1.78 -0.21
C PHE A 143 7.14 2.97 -0.12
N LEU A 144 7.57 3.33 1.09
CA LEU A 144 8.54 4.41 1.30
C LEU A 144 9.87 4.14 0.59
N LYS A 145 10.38 2.90 0.64
CA LYS A 145 11.64 2.52 0.00
C LYS A 145 11.61 2.64 -1.53
N THR A 146 10.42 2.65 -2.14
CA THR A 146 10.27 2.81 -3.60
C THR A 146 10.14 4.26 -4.04
N LEU A 147 10.05 5.19 -3.09
CA LEU A 147 9.87 6.61 -3.37
C LEU A 147 11.19 7.38 -3.27
N PRO A 148 11.40 8.40 -4.11
CA PRO A 148 12.47 9.36 -3.91
C PRO A 148 12.35 10.07 -2.56
N GLU A 149 13.47 10.49 -1.99
CA GLU A 149 13.50 11.35 -0.82
C GLU A 149 12.72 12.65 -1.10
N ASN A 150 12.02 13.16 -0.09
CA ASN A 150 11.19 14.38 -0.17
C ASN A 150 9.97 14.28 -1.12
N THR A 151 9.50 13.08 -1.44
CA THR A 151 8.27 12.90 -2.22
C THR A 151 7.07 13.46 -1.46
N THR A 152 6.27 14.32 -2.13
CA THR A 152 5.02 14.83 -1.58
C THR A 152 3.98 13.71 -1.56
N LEU A 153 3.42 13.46 -0.38
CA LEU A 153 2.39 12.45 -0.16
C LEU A 153 1.02 13.12 -0.02
N LYS A 154 0.00 12.47 -0.56
CA LYS A 154 -1.41 12.81 -0.35
C LYS A 154 -2.10 11.62 0.28
N ALA A 155 -3.00 11.89 1.21
CA ALA A 155 -3.78 10.83 1.85
C ALA A 155 -5.26 11.18 1.85
N LYS A 156 -6.09 10.14 1.71
CA LYS A 156 -7.54 10.21 1.89
C LYS A 156 -7.98 9.07 2.80
N PHE A 157 -8.98 9.34 3.63
CA PHE A 157 -9.58 8.29 4.44
C PHE A 157 -11.09 8.26 4.31
N GLN A 158 -11.65 7.11 4.62
CA GLN A 158 -13.08 6.88 4.73
C GLN A 158 -13.37 5.97 5.91
N VAL A 159 -14.23 6.40 6.81
CA VAL A 159 -14.77 5.57 7.88
C VAL A 159 -15.74 4.55 7.28
N ILE A 160 -15.65 3.29 7.68
CA ILE A 160 -16.58 2.25 7.23
C ILE A 160 -17.99 2.60 7.72
N ASN A 161 -18.91 2.83 6.78
CA ASN A 161 -20.27 3.29 7.02
C ASN A 161 -20.36 4.68 7.70
N GLY A 162 -19.38 5.55 7.46
CA GLY A 162 -19.31 6.86 8.07
C GLY A 162 -18.72 7.94 7.17
N VAL A 163 -17.98 8.86 7.78
CA VAL A 163 -17.38 10.03 7.14
C VAL A 163 -16.36 9.61 6.06
N GLY A 164 -16.34 10.35 4.96
CA GLY A 164 -15.36 10.23 3.89
C GLY A 164 -15.96 10.05 2.50
N PRO A 165 -15.11 9.95 1.45
CA PRO A 165 -13.65 10.10 1.49
C PRO A 165 -13.23 11.57 1.74
N THR A 166 -12.31 11.77 2.67
CA THR A 166 -11.82 13.08 3.09
C THR A 166 -10.31 13.14 2.94
N ASP A 167 -9.79 14.27 2.43
CA ASP A 167 -8.35 14.52 2.35
C ASP A 167 -7.78 14.76 3.76
N ILE A 168 -6.64 14.15 4.04
CA ILE A 168 -5.93 14.27 5.32
C ILE A 168 -4.42 14.37 5.09
N LEU A 169 -3.72 14.86 6.09
CA LEU A 169 -2.27 14.97 6.06
C LEU A 169 -1.63 13.61 6.39
N ALA A 170 -0.75 13.12 5.52
CA ALA A 170 0.11 11.98 5.82
C ALA A 170 1.50 12.47 6.24
N VAL A 171 1.92 12.08 7.42
CA VAL A 171 3.24 12.39 7.98
C VAL A 171 3.98 11.08 8.20
N VAL A 172 5.22 11.01 7.71
CA VAL A 172 6.12 9.91 8.04
C VAL A 172 6.67 10.16 9.43
N THR A 173 6.31 9.32 10.38
CA THR A 173 6.85 9.39 11.73
C THR A 173 7.69 8.16 12.01
N PRO A 174 8.82 8.32 12.72
CA PRO A 174 9.43 7.18 13.38
C PRO A 174 8.38 6.62 14.36
N ALA A 175 8.07 5.32 14.24
CA ALA A 175 7.15 4.69 15.17
C ALA A 175 7.77 4.69 16.58
N THR A 176 7.24 5.50 17.46
CA THR A 176 7.47 5.36 18.89
C THR A 176 6.32 4.53 19.43
N GLU A 177 6.49 3.21 19.51
CA GLU A 177 5.60 2.38 20.30
C GLU A 177 5.84 2.72 21.77
N TYR A 178 4.93 3.46 22.37
CA TYR A 178 4.77 3.44 23.81
C TYR A 178 4.09 2.11 24.17
N ALA A 179 4.88 1.07 24.35
CA ALA A 179 4.42 -0.11 25.06
C ALA A 179 4.14 0.33 26.50
N GLU A 180 2.87 0.43 26.89
CA GLU A 180 2.50 0.59 28.28
C GLU A 180 3.15 -0.55 29.10
N GLY A 181 4.14 -0.23 29.90
CA GLY A 181 4.83 -1.15 30.81
C GLY A 181 6.26 -1.55 30.46
N SER A 182 6.87 -1.06 29.40
CA SER A 182 8.28 -1.31 29.12
C SER A 182 9.18 -0.19 29.64
N SER A 183 10.02 -0.50 30.63
CA SER A 183 11.00 0.42 31.22
C SER A 183 12.25 0.65 30.34
N THR A 184 12.24 0.24 29.09
CA THR A 184 13.33 0.46 28.14
C THR A 184 12.96 1.60 27.20
N ASN A 185 13.50 2.79 27.49
CA ASN A 185 13.57 3.91 26.55
C ASN A 185 14.38 3.49 25.31
N THR A 186 13.76 2.83 24.36
CA THR A 186 14.35 2.65 23.04
C THR A 186 14.10 3.93 22.25
N LEU A 187 15.07 4.84 22.31
CA LEU A 187 15.08 6.13 21.57
C LEU A 187 15.31 5.96 20.06
N PHE A 188 15.18 4.74 19.52
CA PHE A 188 15.39 4.49 18.11
C PHE A 188 14.08 4.06 17.45
N PRO A 189 13.65 4.77 16.40
CA PRO A 189 12.49 4.36 15.62
C PRO A 189 12.73 3.00 14.97
N GLN A 190 11.89 2.03 15.32
CA GLN A 190 12.02 0.64 14.83
C GLN A 190 11.37 0.41 13.47
N SER A 191 10.45 1.27 13.03
CA SER A 191 9.82 1.19 11.72
C SER A 191 9.31 2.55 11.26
N ASN A 192 9.30 2.78 9.94
CA ASN A 192 8.65 3.95 9.36
C ASN A 192 7.15 3.67 9.22
N VAL A 193 6.36 4.31 10.05
CA VAL A 193 4.90 4.27 10.00
C VAL A 193 4.39 5.59 9.46
N PHE A 194 3.44 5.55 8.53
CA PHE A 194 2.67 6.73 8.21
C PHE A 194 1.65 6.98 9.31
N GLN A 195 1.64 8.18 9.81
CA GLN A 195 0.55 8.68 10.61
C GLN A 195 -0.28 9.63 9.77
N CYS A 196 -1.50 9.20 9.40
CA CYS A 196 -2.44 10.02 8.65
C CYS A 196 -3.30 10.78 9.65
N LEU A 197 -3.13 12.11 9.71
CA LEU A 197 -3.71 12.96 10.74
C LEU A 197 -5.11 13.42 10.36
N ILE A 198 -6.05 13.19 11.26
CA ILE A 198 -7.44 13.61 11.15
C ILE A 198 -7.67 14.79 12.10
N ASP A 199 -8.27 15.86 11.60
CA ASP A 199 -8.55 17.04 12.40
C ASP A 199 -9.50 16.71 13.58
N LYS A 200 -9.26 17.33 14.74
CA LYS A 200 -10.02 17.13 15.98
C LYS A 200 -11.51 17.44 15.82
N ASP A 201 -11.87 18.32 14.89
CA ASP A 201 -13.24 18.75 14.61
C ASP A 201 -13.97 17.84 13.60
N THR A 202 -13.30 16.78 13.09
CA THR A 202 -13.91 15.76 12.23
C THR A 202 -14.82 14.86 13.09
N ASP A 203 -16.04 14.58 12.58
CA ASP A 203 -17.00 13.70 13.27
C ASP A 203 -16.58 12.23 13.19
N VAL A 204 -15.56 11.87 13.96
CA VAL A 204 -15.03 10.52 14.08
C VAL A 204 -14.81 10.16 15.55
N LYS A 205 -14.70 8.86 15.83
CA LYS A 205 -14.45 8.34 17.19
C LYS A 205 -13.29 7.36 17.17
N ILE A 206 -12.50 7.38 18.23
CA ILE A 206 -11.47 6.35 18.48
C ILE A 206 -12.13 4.97 18.46
N GLY A 207 -11.48 4.01 17.83
CA GLY A 207 -11.97 2.64 17.66
C GLY A 207 -12.80 2.41 16.40
N GLN A 208 -13.16 3.44 15.62
CA GLN A 208 -13.83 3.23 14.34
C GLN A 208 -12.84 2.70 13.29
N ASN A 209 -13.30 1.73 12.49
CA ASN A 209 -12.53 1.21 11.37
C ASN A 209 -12.63 2.16 10.17
N ALA A 210 -11.51 2.39 9.52
CA ALA A 210 -11.43 3.23 8.34
C ALA A 210 -10.48 2.61 7.30
N THR A 211 -10.73 2.93 6.04
CA THR A 211 -9.80 2.69 4.94
C THR A 211 -9.05 3.98 4.68
N VAL A 212 -7.75 3.90 4.56
CA VAL A 212 -6.89 5.01 4.17
C VAL A 212 -6.14 4.66 2.89
N VAL A 213 -6.00 5.64 2.01
CA VAL A 213 -5.26 5.54 0.76
C VAL A 213 -4.23 6.65 0.74
N ILE A 214 -2.96 6.28 0.56
CA ILE A 214 -1.84 7.20 0.44
C ILE A 214 -1.30 7.10 -0.98
N THR A 215 -1.12 8.25 -1.64
CA THR A 215 -0.56 8.35 -2.98
C THR A 215 0.67 9.22 -2.98
N ALA A 216 1.64 8.85 -3.80
CA ALA A 216 2.84 9.64 -4.07
C ALA A 216 2.74 10.37 -5.42
N GLY A 217 3.77 11.14 -5.75
CA GLY A 217 3.87 11.80 -7.05
C GLY A 217 3.88 10.78 -8.20
N THR A 218 3.23 11.15 -9.29
CA THR A 218 3.15 10.31 -10.50
C THR A 218 4.53 10.15 -11.13
N LYS A 219 4.86 8.91 -11.49
CA LYS A 219 6.04 8.54 -12.28
C LYS A 219 5.63 8.35 -13.73
N GLU A 220 6.39 8.90 -14.64
CA GLU A 220 6.13 8.82 -16.08
C GLU A 220 7.24 8.04 -16.80
N ASN A 221 6.90 7.45 -17.94
CA ASN A 221 7.84 6.74 -18.82
C ASN A 221 8.61 5.61 -18.14
N ILE A 222 7.96 4.87 -17.25
CA ILE A 222 8.52 3.70 -16.54
C ILE A 222 7.99 2.41 -17.16
N LEU A 223 8.78 1.31 -17.06
CA LEU A 223 8.34 -0.01 -17.48
C LEU A 223 7.30 -0.56 -16.51
N LEU A 224 6.21 -1.08 -17.05
CA LEU A 224 5.06 -1.56 -16.28
C LEU A 224 4.70 -2.99 -16.66
N LEU A 225 4.32 -3.76 -15.66
CA LEU A 225 3.61 -5.03 -15.79
C LEU A 225 2.43 -5.07 -14.82
N PRO A 226 1.34 -5.79 -15.17
CA PRO A 226 0.30 -6.10 -14.19
C PRO A 226 0.87 -6.89 -13.03
N LEU A 227 0.46 -6.56 -11.82
CA LEU A 227 0.93 -7.26 -10.62
C LEU A 227 0.58 -8.76 -10.63
N SER A 228 -0.50 -9.13 -11.33
CA SER A 228 -1.00 -10.50 -11.46
C SER A 228 -0.05 -11.46 -12.19
N VAL A 229 0.87 -10.96 -13.03
CA VAL A 229 1.80 -11.81 -13.80
C VAL A 229 3.12 -12.06 -13.07
N ILE A 230 3.30 -11.51 -11.89
CA ILE A 230 4.55 -11.54 -11.13
C ILE A 230 4.40 -12.44 -9.91
N ALA A 231 5.32 -13.38 -9.76
CA ALA A 231 5.48 -14.14 -8.53
C ALA A 231 6.64 -13.55 -7.70
N GLY A 232 6.43 -13.35 -6.41
CA GLY A 232 7.43 -12.77 -5.52
C GLY A 232 6.93 -11.55 -4.76
N ARG A 233 7.79 -10.98 -3.91
CA ARG A 233 7.48 -9.85 -3.04
C ARG A 233 8.75 -9.05 -2.69
N GLN A 234 8.57 -7.84 -2.16
CA GLN A 234 9.63 -7.06 -1.51
C GLN A 234 10.83 -6.73 -2.41
N GLY A 235 10.55 -6.06 -3.53
CA GLY A 235 11.60 -5.56 -4.41
C GLY A 235 12.18 -6.58 -5.40
N LYS A 236 11.83 -7.88 -5.27
CA LYS A 236 12.20 -8.93 -6.21
C LYS A 236 11.02 -9.77 -6.62
N GLY A 237 10.94 -10.11 -7.90
CA GLY A 237 9.92 -10.98 -8.46
C GLY A 237 10.46 -11.86 -9.56
N MET A 238 9.63 -12.81 -9.98
CA MET A 238 9.87 -13.68 -11.13
C MET A 238 8.72 -13.52 -12.12
N VAL A 239 9.05 -13.47 -13.38
CA VAL A 239 8.10 -13.51 -14.49
C VAL A 239 8.50 -14.63 -15.46
N THR A 240 7.57 -15.12 -16.27
CA THR A 240 7.89 -16.04 -17.36
C THR A 240 7.93 -15.26 -18.67
N VAL A 241 9.12 -14.98 -19.17
CA VAL A 241 9.32 -14.36 -20.50
C VAL A 241 9.14 -15.40 -21.59
N ILE A 242 8.44 -15.03 -22.66
CA ILE A 242 8.22 -15.87 -23.84
C ILE A 242 9.11 -15.33 -24.95
N LYS A 243 10.13 -16.10 -25.33
CA LYS A 243 11.07 -15.74 -26.40
C LYS A 243 11.21 -16.93 -27.40
N ASP A 244 10.99 -16.66 -28.65
CA ASP A 244 11.06 -17.67 -29.71
C ASP A 244 10.20 -18.94 -29.45
N GLY A 245 9.09 -18.78 -28.71
CA GLY A 245 8.20 -19.86 -28.29
C GLY A 245 8.64 -20.61 -27.04
N GLU A 246 9.78 -20.29 -26.47
CA GLU A 246 10.26 -20.83 -25.20
C GLU A 246 9.83 -19.99 -24.03
N GLN A 247 9.55 -20.64 -22.89
CA GLN A 247 9.21 -20.00 -21.61
C GLN A 247 10.43 -19.96 -20.71
N ILE A 248 10.89 -18.75 -20.37
CA ILE A 248 12.08 -18.53 -19.58
C ILE A 248 11.70 -17.79 -18.29
N GLN A 249 11.93 -18.43 -17.14
CA GLN A 249 11.75 -17.75 -15.85
C GLN A 249 12.85 -16.72 -15.65
N THR A 250 12.45 -15.47 -15.47
CA THR A 250 13.37 -14.32 -15.37
C THR A 250 13.12 -13.58 -14.06
N GLU A 251 14.20 -13.33 -13.31
CA GLU A 251 14.16 -12.48 -12.12
C GLU A 251 14.01 -11.02 -12.54
N VAL A 252 13.10 -10.29 -11.87
CA VAL A 252 12.87 -8.88 -12.09
C VAL A 252 13.02 -8.11 -10.77
N THR A 253 13.56 -6.91 -10.86
CA THR A 253 13.59 -5.97 -9.73
C THR A 253 12.34 -5.10 -9.79
N LEU A 254 11.61 -5.07 -8.68
CA LEU A 254 10.32 -4.40 -8.56
C LEU A 254 10.50 -3.01 -7.94
N GLY A 255 9.79 -2.03 -8.49
CA GLY A 255 9.71 -0.67 -7.99
C GLY A 255 8.36 -0.38 -7.33
N ALA A 256 7.84 0.81 -7.60
CA ALA A 256 6.57 1.29 -7.08
C ALA A 256 5.36 0.57 -7.70
N THR A 257 4.25 0.55 -6.98
CA THR A 257 2.98 -0.05 -7.45
C THR A 257 1.79 0.85 -7.12
N ASP A 258 0.74 0.76 -7.93
CA ASP A 258 -0.58 1.34 -7.65
C ASP A 258 -1.61 0.28 -7.20
N GLY A 259 -1.14 -0.98 -7.04
CA GLY A 259 -1.97 -2.13 -6.67
C GLY A 259 -2.49 -2.94 -7.86
N ALA A 260 -2.51 -2.38 -9.07
CA ALA A 260 -2.86 -3.07 -10.31
C ALA A 260 -1.62 -3.34 -11.18
N TYR A 261 -0.78 -2.33 -11.32
CA TYR A 261 0.49 -2.36 -12.04
C TYR A 261 1.66 -2.15 -11.10
N ILE A 262 2.83 -2.58 -11.54
CA ILE A 262 4.09 -2.40 -10.82
C ILE A 262 5.18 -1.96 -11.79
N GLU A 263 6.02 -1.05 -11.33
CA GLU A 263 7.23 -0.61 -12.00
C GLU A 263 8.26 -1.72 -12.03
N ILE A 264 8.86 -1.96 -13.18
CA ILE A 264 9.99 -2.89 -13.35
C ILE A 264 11.26 -2.07 -13.51
N LEU A 265 12.17 -2.22 -12.56
CA LEU A 265 13.45 -1.50 -12.55
C LEU A 265 14.53 -2.21 -13.39
N SER A 266 14.46 -3.55 -13.46
CA SER A 266 15.37 -4.37 -14.25
C SER A 266 14.84 -5.79 -14.45
N GLY A 267 15.43 -6.52 -15.42
CA GLY A 267 15.16 -7.93 -15.72
C GLY A 267 14.39 -8.17 -17.01
N VAL A 268 13.62 -7.20 -17.49
CA VAL A 268 12.93 -7.22 -18.79
C VAL A 268 13.03 -5.86 -19.47
N GLU A 269 12.81 -5.83 -20.78
CA GLU A 269 12.85 -4.64 -21.62
C GLU A 269 11.47 -4.34 -22.21
N GLU A 270 11.29 -3.11 -22.71
CA GLU A 270 10.07 -2.72 -23.41
C GLU A 270 9.86 -3.59 -24.66
N GLY A 271 8.66 -4.13 -24.81
CA GLY A 271 8.31 -5.03 -25.89
C GLY A 271 8.49 -6.52 -25.57
N ASP A 272 9.14 -6.86 -24.47
CA ASP A 272 9.20 -8.26 -24.03
C ASP A 272 7.79 -8.79 -23.76
N VAL A 273 7.57 -10.05 -24.13
CA VAL A 273 6.30 -10.74 -23.93
C VAL A 273 6.42 -11.67 -22.73
N VAL A 274 5.53 -11.53 -21.76
CA VAL A 274 5.47 -12.37 -20.58
C VAL A 274 4.16 -13.15 -20.50
N SER A 275 4.20 -14.31 -19.86
CA SER A 275 3.00 -15.10 -19.62
C SER A 275 2.05 -14.36 -18.67
N SER A 276 0.75 -14.40 -18.92
CA SER A 276 -0.27 -13.88 -17.98
C SER A 276 -0.37 -14.71 -16.69
N VAL A 277 0.20 -15.91 -16.69
CA VAL A 277 0.28 -16.79 -15.53
C VAL A 277 1.63 -16.60 -14.84
N PRO A 278 1.65 -16.18 -13.57
CA PRO A 278 2.90 -16.00 -12.83
C PRO A 278 3.62 -17.33 -12.62
N PRO A 279 4.97 -17.34 -12.54
CA PRO A 279 5.73 -18.56 -12.25
C PRO A 279 5.31 -19.19 -10.92
N ASN A 280 5.24 -20.53 -10.90
CA ASN A 280 5.06 -21.25 -9.65
C ASN A 280 6.40 -21.29 -8.90
N LEU A 281 6.46 -20.67 -7.71
CA LEU A 281 7.64 -20.65 -6.85
C LEU A 281 7.64 -21.75 -5.79
N ASP A 282 6.68 -22.70 -5.80
CA ASP A 282 6.68 -23.82 -4.87
C ASP A 282 7.82 -24.80 -5.23
N PRO A 283 8.85 -24.97 -4.39
CA PRO A 283 9.98 -25.85 -4.68
C PRO A 283 9.56 -27.33 -4.81
N ARG A 284 8.35 -27.70 -4.39
CA ARG A 284 7.81 -29.04 -4.51
C ARG A 284 7.17 -29.33 -5.87
N SER A 285 6.93 -28.30 -6.68
CA SER A 285 6.27 -28.46 -7.99
C SER A 285 7.20 -28.95 -9.11
N ASN A 286 8.51 -29.01 -8.86
CA ASN A 286 9.54 -29.44 -9.83
C ASN A 286 10.08 -30.87 -9.58
N SER A 287 9.32 -31.71 -8.87
CA SER A 287 9.70 -33.12 -8.60
C SER A 287 8.78 -34.10 -9.31
#